data_fab80e28c6230fcd256eb146df2fd2d1
#
_entry.id   fab80e28c6230fcd256eb146df2fd2d1
#
_cell.length_a   1.000
_cell.length_b   1.000
_cell.length_c   1.000
_cell.angle_alpha   90.00
_cell.angle_beta   90.00
_cell.angle_gamma   90.00
#
_symmetry.space_group_name_H-M   'P 1'
#
loop_
_entity.id
_entity.type
_entity.pdbx_description
1 polymer ?
#
loop_
_entity_poly.entity_id
_entity_poly.type
_entity_poly.pdbx_seq_one_letter_code
_entity_poly.pdbx_strand_id
1 'polypeptide(L)'
;MEEEPVPTMRVLDPGTLTDVAGISVGHWSDTHARTGCTVVVLPEPNVVAGEVRGAAPGTRETALLDPGMSVEQAHALVLSGGSAFGLAAAEGVVAALEAEGRGVATSAGPVPIVPAAVIFDLTEGEAAVRPDRESGASAYAAATADPVPVGLVGAGTGALVARWRDEPQPGGLGSAAVEVHGAIVAALAVANAVGDVFDLAGRPLTGGPPIPAPLAADLHAGEHTTLVVVATDAALGRSELGRLAVRSQDALSVCLRPAHTALDGDLTFAVSCLSLIHI
;
A
#
# COMPACT_ATOMS: atom_id res chain seq x y z
N MET A 1 -4.55 -17.07 39.24
CA MET A 1 -4.42 -16.25 38.04
C MET A 1 -3.22 -16.82 37.32
N GLU A 2 -3.46 -17.60 36.28
CA GLU A 2 -2.41 -17.99 35.36
C GLU A 2 -2.02 -16.70 34.61
N GLU A 3 -0.74 -16.33 34.64
CA GLU A 3 -0.23 -15.24 33.81
C GLU A 3 -0.50 -15.64 32.33
N GLU A 4 -1.30 -14.85 31.63
CA GLU A 4 -1.36 -14.99 30.18
C GLU A 4 0.05 -14.85 29.62
N PRO A 5 0.51 -15.79 28.79
CA PRO A 5 1.86 -15.70 28.23
C PRO A 5 2.00 -14.40 27.43
N VAL A 6 3.06 -13.66 27.71
CA VAL A 6 3.43 -12.47 26.93
C VAL A 6 3.46 -12.86 25.44
N PRO A 7 2.75 -12.15 24.57
CA PRO A 7 2.70 -12.50 23.16
C PRO A 7 4.11 -12.62 22.58
N THR A 8 4.46 -13.79 22.07
CA THR A 8 5.72 -13.99 21.36
C THR A 8 5.57 -13.38 19.97
N MET A 9 6.26 -12.24 19.75
CA MET A 9 6.39 -11.64 18.43
C MET A 9 7.78 -12.02 17.89
N ARG A 10 7.82 -12.55 16.66
CA ARG A 10 9.04 -12.85 15.94
C ARG A 10 9.10 -12.07 14.63
N VAL A 11 10.11 -11.24 14.45
CA VAL A 11 10.37 -10.59 13.16
C VAL A 11 10.88 -11.64 12.18
N LEU A 12 10.32 -11.68 10.98
CA LEU A 12 10.81 -12.50 9.88
C LEU A 12 11.93 -11.73 9.16
N ASP A 13 13.03 -12.40 8.81
CA ASP A 13 14.17 -11.79 8.15
C ASP A 13 14.74 -12.75 7.07
N PRO A 14 14.63 -12.41 5.78
CA PRO A 14 13.82 -11.30 5.25
C PRO A 14 12.33 -11.62 5.36
N GLY A 15 11.53 -10.66 5.85
CA GLY A 15 10.07 -10.76 5.90
C GLY A 15 9.43 -9.84 4.86
N THR A 16 8.42 -10.31 4.14
CA THR A 16 7.72 -9.54 3.11
C THR A 16 6.21 -9.79 3.11
N LEU A 17 5.46 -9.02 2.35
CA LEU A 17 4.00 -9.18 2.25
C LEU A 17 3.60 -10.59 1.77
N THR A 18 4.44 -11.22 0.95
CA THR A 18 4.23 -12.56 0.40
C THR A 18 4.44 -13.70 1.41
N ASP A 19 4.91 -13.41 2.63
CA ASP A 19 4.88 -14.40 3.73
C ASP A 19 3.45 -14.73 4.19
N VAL A 20 2.48 -13.87 3.88
CA VAL A 20 1.07 -14.20 4.05
C VAL A 20 0.63 -15.11 2.90
N ALA A 21 0.28 -16.34 3.25
CA ALA A 21 -0.01 -17.40 2.27
C ALA A 21 -1.08 -17.00 1.25
N GLY A 22 -0.79 -17.23 -0.02
CA GLY A 22 -1.68 -16.96 -1.15
C GLY A 22 -1.58 -15.56 -1.72
N ILE A 23 -0.86 -14.63 -1.08
CA ILE A 23 -0.55 -13.33 -1.66
C ILE A 23 0.58 -13.47 -2.68
N SER A 24 0.42 -12.81 -3.84
CA SER A 24 1.51 -12.57 -4.77
C SER A 24 1.60 -11.10 -5.14
N VAL A 25 2.82 -10.65 -5.45
CA VAL A 25 3.09 -9.24 -5.74
C VAL A 25 3.85 -9.12 -7.05
N GLY A 26 3.41 -8.20 -7.90
CA GLY A 26 4.07 -7.91 -9.16
C GLY A 26 4.23 -6.42 -9.40
N HIS A 27 5.23 -6.07 -10.19
CA HIS A 27 5.61 -4.70 -10.44
C HIS A 27 5.79 -4.42 -11.93
N TRP A 28 5.42 -3.22 -12.33
CA TRP A 28 5.89 -2.59 -13.55
C TRP A 28 6.60 -1.28 -13.16
N SER A 29 7.78 -1.02 -13.75
CA SER A 29 8.59 0.15 -13.46
C SER A 29 9.15 0.75 -14.74
N ASP A 30 9.03 2.06 -14.91
CA ASP A 30 9.78 2.83 -15.88
C ASP A 30 10.80 3.70 -15.14
N THR A 31 12.05 3.25 -15.13
CA THR A 31 13.14 3.92 -14.41
C THR A 31 13.58 5.22 -15.07
N HIS A 32 13.32 5.40 -16.36
CA HIS A 32 13.62 6.62 -17.09
C HIS A 32 12.57 7.70 -16.80
N ALA A 33 11.30 7.33 -16.92
CA ALA A 33 10.18 8.21 -16.58
C ALA A 33 9.97 8.35 -15.06
N ARG A 34 10.68 7.54 -14.24
CA ARG A 34 10.62 7.54 -12.77
C ARG A 34 9.19 7.34 -12.24
N THR A 35 8.49 6.36 -12.79
CA THR A 35 7.14 6.00 -12.36
C THR A 35 6.93 4.48 -12.43
N GLY A 36 5.86 3.97 -11.85
CA GLY A 36 5.54 2.56 -11.92
C GLY A 36 4.28 2.19 -11.13
N CYS A 37 3.88 0.93 -11.20
CA CYS A 37 2.78 0.40 -10.41
C CYS A 37 3.11 -0.95 -9.79
N THR A 38 2.44 -1.25 -8.68
CA THR A 38 2.54 -2.49 -7.92
C THR A 38 1.16 -3.10 -7.80
N VAL A 39 1.03 -4.36 -8.12
CA VAL A 39 -0.20 -5.14 -7.99
C VAL A 39 -0.01 -6.17 -6.89
N VAL A 40 -0.89 -6.15 -5.90
CA VAL A 40 -0.99 -7.18 -4.87
C VAL A 40 -2.19 -8.06 -5.22
N VAL A 41 -1.95 -9.27 -5.67
CA VAL A 41 -3.00 -10.26 -6.00
C VAL A 41 -3.38 -11.00 -4.74
N LEU A 42 -4.67 -11.07 -4.46
CA LEU A 42 -5.21 -11.63 -3.22
C LEU A 42 -5.75 -13.04 -3.43
N PRO A 43 -5.55 -13.94 -2.45
CA PRO A 43 -6.21 -15.25 -2.46
C PRO A 43 -7.71 -15.11 -2.19
N GLU A 44 -8.48 -16.11 -2.54
CA GLU A 44 -9.90 -16.20 -2.25
C GLU A 44 -10.16 -17.43 -1.36
N PRO A 45 -10.97 -17.33 -0.29
CA PRO A 45 -11.67 -16.13 0.19
C PRO A 45 -10.76 -15.14 0.93
N ASN A 46 -11.15 -13.87 0.96
CA ASN A 46 -10.51 -12.84 1.75
C ASN A 46 -11.53 -11.81 2.26
N VAL A 47 -11.12 -10.96 3.19
CA VAL A 47 -11.85 -9.75 3.60
C VAL A 47 -10.91 -8.57 3.49
N VAL A 48 -11.39 -7.45 2.95
CA VAL A 48 -10.60 -6.22 2.79
C VAL A 48 -11.30 -5.04 3.46
N ALA A 49 -10.54 -4.20 4.15
CA ALA A 49 -10.95 -2.91 4.68
C ALA A 49 -9.99 -1.81 4.23
N GLY A 50 -10.40 -0.57 4.32
CA GLY A 50 -9.56 0.58 3.97
C GLY A 50 -9.68 1.69 5.00
N GLU A 51 -8.61 2.49 5.15
CA GLU A 51 -8.58 3.69 5.99
C GLU A 51 -7.83 4.81 5.27
N VAL A 52 -8.51 5.92 5.03
CA VAL A 52 -7.94 7.13 4.43
C VAL A 52 -7.74 8.18 5.51
N ARG A 53 -6.52 8.65 5.69
CA ARG A 53 -6.17 9.67 6.68
C ARG A 53 -5.64 10.96 6.05
N GLY A 54 -5.05 10.88 4.87
CA GLY A 54 -4.64 12.06 4.12
C GLY A 54 -5.85 12.86 3.63
N ALA A 55 -5.69 14.17 3.48
CA ALA A 55 -6.75 15.08 3.04
C ALA A 55 -6.89 15.19 1.51
N ALA A 56 -5.94 14.60 0.76
CA ALA A 56 -5.89 14.69 -0.71
C ALA A 56 -5.69 13.30 -1.37
N PRO A 57 -6.53 12.29 -1.09
CA PRO A 57 -6.36 10.93 -1.60
C PRO A 57 -6.73 10.83 -3.08
N GLY A 58 -5.91 10.10 -3.86
CA GLY A 58 -6.24 9.63 -5.21
C GLY A 58 -6.58 8.15 -5.15
N THR A 59 -7.86 7.78 -5.28
CA THR A 59 -8.31 6.40 -5.03
C THR A 59 -9.40 5.94 -5.99
N ARG A 60 -9.56 4.61 -6.09
CA ARG A 60 -10.62 3.91 -6.79
C ARG A 60 -11.23 2.84 -5.88
N GLU A 61 -12.57 2.70 -5.89
CA GLU A 61 -13.37 1.69 -5.17
C GLU A 61 -13.17 1.65 -3.64
N THR A 62 -12.66 2.70 -3.03
CA THR A 62 -12.42 2.73 -1.58
C THR A 62 -13.72 2.76 -0.76
N ALA A 63 -14.81 3.35 -1.27
CA ALA A 63 -16.10 3.33 -0.58
C ALA A 63 -16.65 1.91 -0.35
N LEU A 64 -16.26 0.95 -1.20
CA LEU A 64 -16.64 -0.46 -1.05
C LEU A 64 -15.99 -1.10 0.19
N LEU A 65 -14.91 -0.52 0.69
CA LEU A 65 -14.15 -1.03 1.83
C LEU A 65 -14.69 -0.57 3.19
N ASP A 66 -15.70 0.30 3.19
CA ASP A 66 -16.33 0.81 4.41
C ASP A 66 -17.10 -0.29 5.15
N PRO A 67 -17.23 -0.19 6.48
CA PRO A 67 -18.07 -1.09 7.26
C PRO A 67 -19.52 -1.09 6.78
N GLY A 68 -20.12 -2.30 6.67
CA GLY A 68 -21.51 -2.46 6.26
C GLY A 68 -21.74 -2.57 4.75
N MET A 69 -20.70 -2.49 3.92
CA MET A 69 -20.82 -2.80 2.49
C MET A 69 -20.99 -4.30 2.25
N SER A 70 -21.77 -4.66 1.24
CA SER A 70 -22.16 -6.06 0.98
C SER A 70 -21.08 -6.93 0.36
N VAL A 71 -20.13 -6.32 -0.37
CA VAL A 71 -19.00 -7.03 -0.96
C VAL A 71 -17.79 -6.86 -0.04
N GLU A 72 -17.31 -7.95 0.53
CA GLU A 72 -16.24 -7.91 1.54
C GLU A 72 -14.86 -8.23 0.95
N GLN A 73 -14.83 -8.92 -0.20
CA GLN A 73 -13.59 -9.37 -0.84
C GLN A 73 -13.13 -8.45 -1.95
N ALA A 74 -11.82 -8.43 -2.18
CA ALA A 74 -11.20 -7.90 -3.39
C ALA A 74 -10.33 -8.98 -4.05
N HIS A 75 -10.01 -8.82 -5.34
CA HIS A 75 -9.23 -9.80 -6.10
C HIS A 75 -7.79 -9.37 -6.29
N ALA A 76 -7.56 -8.06 -6.29
CA ALA A 76 -6.25 -7.44 -6.25
C ALA A 76 -6.34 -6.02 -5.67
N LEU A 77 -5.19 -5.49 -5.23
CA LEU A 77 -5.00 -4.08 -4.89
C LEU A 77 -3.95 -3.48 -5.81
N VAL A 78 -4.14 -2.24 -6.25
CA VAL A 78 -3.19 -1.54 -7.11
C VAL A 78 -2.67 -0.30 -6.40
N LEU A 79 -1.34 -0.23 -6.25
CA LEU A 79 -0.63 0.98 -5.86
C LEU A 79 0.08 1.51 -7.10
N SER A 80 -0.03 2.80 -7.39
CA SER A 80 0.48 3.34 -8.66
C SER A 80 1.11 4.72 -8.49
N GLY A 81 2.13 5.03 -9.28
CA GLY A 81 2.55 6.38 -9.57
C GLY A 81 1.59 7.10 -10.52
N GLY A 82 1.98 8.25 -11.03
CA GLY A 82 1.21 9.00 -12.05
C GLY A 82 0.04 9.80 -11.49
N SER A 83 -0.09 9.97 -10.17
CA SER A 83 -1.22 10.65 -9.55
C SER A 83 -2.57 10.04 -10.01
N ALA A 84 -3.65 10.80 -10.06
CA ALA A 84 -4.97 10.31 -10.48
C ALA A 84 -4.98 9.62 -11.86
N PHE A 85 -4.05 9.96 -12.76
CA PHE A 85 -3.92 9.29 -14.06
C PHE A 85 -3.52 7.82 -13.91
N GLY A 86 -2.66 7.49 -12.93
CA GLY A 86 -2.19 6.14 -12.67
C GLY A 86 -3.26 5.17 -12.17
N LEU A 87 -4.45 5.66 -11.77
CA LEU A 87 -5.60 4.80 -11.48
C LEU A 87 -6.01 3.95 -12.69
N ALA A 88 -5.63 4.35 -13.92
CA ALA A 88 -5.85 3.58 -15.12
C ALA A 88 -5.17 2.19 -15.11
N ALA A 89 -4.12 1.99 -14.33
CA ALA A 89 -3.46 0.69 -14.17
C ALA A 89 -4.42 -0.39 -13.66
N ALA A 90 -5.37 -0.03 -12.81
CA ALA A 90 -6.38 -0.97 -12.30
C ALA A 90 -7.24 -1.59 -13.40
N GLU A 91 -7.48 -0.90 -14.53
CA GLU A 91 -8.23 -1.45 -15.67
C GLU A 91 -7.54 -2.67 -16.29
N GLY A 92 -6.22 -2.67 -16.35
CA GLY A 92 -5.44 -3.80 -16.85
C GLY A 92 -5.56 -5.02 -15.95
N VAL A 93 -5.56 -4.80 -14.64
CA VAL A 93 -5.74 -5.86 -13.64
C VAL A 93 -7.16 -6.42 -13.67
N VAL A 94 -8.19 -5.56 -13.78
CA VAL A 94 -9.60 -5.98 -13.97
C VAL A 94 -9.73 -6.88 -15.20
N ALA A 95 -9.17 -6.46 -16.34
CA ALA A 95 -9.26 -7.23 -17.57
C ALA A 95 -8.54 -8.59 -17.49
N ALA A 96 -7.41 -8.67 -16.78
CA ALA A 96 -6.68 -9.91 -16.57
C ALA A 96 -7.48 -10.88 -15.67
N LEU A 97 -8.02 -10.40 -14.56
CA LEU A 97 -8.87 -11.16 -13.65
C LEU A 97 -10.16 -11.65 -14.33
N GLU A 98 -10.80 -10.80 -15.15
CA GLU A 98 -11.98 -11.17 -15.95
C GLU A 98 -11.65 -12.32 -16.91
N ALA A 99 -10.50 -12.26 -17.61
CA ALA A 99 -10.04 -13.32 -18.51
C ALA A 99 -9.80 -14.65 -17.79
N GLU A 100 -9.43 -14.61 -16.51
CA GLU A 100 -9.27 -15.78 -15.65
C GLU A 100 -10.60 -16.25 -15.02
N GLY A 101 -11.69 -15.53 -15.22
CA GLY A 101 -12.99 -15.82 -14.61
C GLY A 101 -13.04 -15.54 -13.12
N ARG A 102 -12.17 -14.68 -12.59
CA ARG A 102 -12.10 -14.27 -11.18
C ARG A 102 -12.92 -13.01 -10.93
N GLY A 103 -13.72 -13.00 -9.88
CA GLY A 103 -14.56 -11.86 -9.53
C GLY A 103 -15.73 -12.25 -8.65
N VAL A 104 -16.45 -11.26 -8.13
CA VAL A 104 -17.72 -11.46 -7.43
C VAL A 104 -18.75 -12.00 -8.41
N ALA A 105 -19.38 -13.12 -8.07
CA ALA A 105 -20.38 -13.75 -8.92
C ALA A 105 -21.60 -12.85 -9.13
N THR A 106 -21.97 -12.61 -10.38
CA THR A 106 -23.17 -11.88 -10.78
C THR A 106 -23.96 -12.66 -11.82
N SER A 107 -25.18 -12.21 -12.13
CA SER A 107 -26.02 -12.80 -13.19
C SER A 107 -25.40 -12.68 -14.59
N ALA A 108 -24.44 -11.78 -14.79
CA ALA A 108 -23.73 -11.54 -16.05
C ALA A 108 -22.33 -12.17 -16.10
N GLY A 109 -21.91 -12.85 -15.05
CA GLY A 109 -20.57 -13.41 -14.87
C GLY A 109 -19.81 -12.78 -13.69
N PRO A 110 -18.56 -13.17 -13.46
CA PRO A 110 -17.75 -12.62 -12.39
C PRO A 110 -17.35 -11.18 -12.68
N VAL A 111 -17.41 -10.31 -11.65
CA VAL A 111 -16.97 -8.92 -11.71
C VAL A 111 -15.81 -8.74 -10.77
N PRO A 112 -14.56 -8.49 -11.27
CA PRO A 112 -13.40 -8.27 -10.44
C PRO A 112 -13.54 -6.97 -9.62
N ILE A 113 -13.14 -7.03 -8.35
CA ILE A 113 -13.05 -5.88 -7.45
C ILE A 113 -11.57 -5.57 -7.25
N VAL A 114 -11.14 -4.37 -7.67
CA VAL A 114 -9.74 -3.96 -7.70
C VAL A 114 -9.60 -2.53 -7.15
N PRO A 115 -9.62 -2.36 -5.82
CA PRO A 115 -9.32 -1.07 -5.20
C PRO A 115 -7.92 -0.59 -5.57
N ALA A 116 -7.77 0.71 -5.77
CA ALA A 116 -6.50 1.31 -6.14
C ALA A 116 -6.25 2.62 -5.41
N ALA A 117 -4.96 2.93 -5.23
CA ALA A 117 -4.50 4.21 -4.69
C ALA A 117 -3.21 4.65 -5.39
N VAL A 118 -2.98 5.97 -5.44
CA VAL A 118 -1.86 6.54 -6.19
C VAL A 118 -0.98 7.44 -5.33
N ILE A 119 0.32 7.50 -5.70
CA ILE A 119 1.24 8.55 -5.30
C ILE A 119 1.42 9.56 -6.45
N PHE A 120 1.89 10.73 -6.12
CA PHE A 120 2.29 11.75 -7.10
C PHE A 120 3.80 11.69 -7.32
N ASP A 121 4.21 11.35 -8.53
CA ASP A 121 5.60 11.28 -8.99
C ASP A 121 5.83 12.01 -10.31
N LEU A 122 4.86 12.82 -10.76
CA LEU A 122 4.86 13.46 -12.08
C LEU A 122 6.01 14.47 -12.29
N THR A 123 6.62 14.95 -11.20
CA THR A 123 7.74 15.90 -11.24
C THR A 123 9.11 15.23 -11.29
N GLU A 124 9.16 13.89 -11.15
CA GLU A 124 10.42 13.18 -10.93
C GLU A 124 11.10 12.70 -12.22
N GLY A 125 10.35 12.64 -13.31
CA GLY A 125 10.85 12.22 -14.61
C GLY A 125 9.98 12.77 -15.74
N GLU A 126 9.47 11.91 -16.61
CA GLU A 126 8.64 12.30 -17.73
C GLU A 126 7.14 12.28 -17.36
N ALA A 127 6.57 13.41 -16.99
CA ALA A 127 5.17 13.54 -16.58
C ALA A 127 4.13 13.02 -17.60
N ALA A 128 4.50 12.88 -18.86
CA ALA A 128 3.64 12.33 -19.91
C ALA A 128 3.58 10.78 -19.87
N VAL A 129 4.58 10.13 -19.28
CA VAL A 129 4.62 8.67 -19.09
C VAL A 129 4.05 8.36 -17.72
N ARG A 130 2.98 7.60 -17.69
CA ARG A 130 2.22 7.29 -16.47
C ARG A 130 1.75 5.84 -16.53
N PRO A 131 1.65 5.15 -15.39
CA PRO A 131 1.06 3.83 -15.37
C PRO A 131 -0.35 3.86 -15.96
N ASP A 132 -0.59 2.95 -16.88
CA ASP A 132 -1.82 2.80 -17.64
C ASP A 132 -2.34 1.35 -17.59
N ARG A 133 -3.33 1.03 -18.42
CA ARG A 133 -3.89 -0.32 -18.52
C ARG A 133 -2.84 -1.38 -18.83
N GLU A 134 -1.90 -1.11 -19.74
CA GLU A 134 -0.87 -2.08 -20.15
C GLU A 134 0.15 -2.28 -19.02
N SER A 135 0.52 -1.22 -18.33
CA SER A 135 1.39 -1.25 -17.15
C SER A 135 0.78 -2.11 -16.03
N GLY A 136 -0.52 -1.91 -15.75
CA GLY A 136 -1.25 -2.70 -14.75
C GLY A 136 -1.35 -4.18 -15.12
N ALA A 137 -1.65 -4.50 -16.37
CA ALA A 137 -1.69 -5.89 -16.87
C ALA A 137 -0.29 -6.53 -16.78
N SER A 138 0.77 -5.79 -17.10
CA SER A 138 2.15 -6.27 -17.01
C SER A 138 2.57 -6.54 -15.56
N ALA A 139 2.20 -5.65 -14.63
CA ALA A 139 2.46 -5.85 -13.21
C ALA A 139 1.68 -7.06 -12.66
N TYR A 140 0.41 -7.25 -13.07
CA TYR A 140 -0.37 -8.43 -12.71
C TYR A 140 0.28 -9.72 -13.20
N ALA A 141 0.68 -9.76 -14.47
CA ALA A 141 1.33 -10.94 -15.07
C ALA A 141 2.69 -11.26 -14.44
N ALA A 142 3.38 -10.28 -13.87
CA ALA A 142 4.65 -10.44 -13.16
C ALA A 142 4.49 -10.83 -11.69
N ALA A 143 3.26 -11.00 -11.19
CA ALA A 143 3.03 -11.28 -9.78
C ALA A 143 3.54 -12.68 -9.39
N THR A 144 4.37 -12.75 -8.36
CA THR A 144 4.91 -13.98 -7.79
C THR A 144 4.75 -13.99 -6.26
N ALA A 145 4.88 -15.18 -5.66
CA ALA A 145 4.94 -15.35 -4.21
C ALA A 145 6.39 -15.25 -3.67
N ASP A 146 7.36 -14.89 -4.50
CA ASP A 146 8.74 -14.66 -4.08
C ASP A 146 8.83 -13.44 -3.14
N PRO A 147 9.89 -13.30 -2.33
CA PRO A 147 10.10 -12.12 -1.50
C PRO A 147 10.01 -10.82 -2.30
N VAL A 148 9.23 -9.87 -1.79
CA VAL A 148 8.96 -8.61 -2.49
C VAL A 148 10.25 -7.79 -2.62
N PRO A 149 10.68 -7.40 -3.83
CA PRO A 149 11.79 -6.48 -4.02
C PRO A 149 11.45 -5.10 -3.41
N VAL A 150 12.47 -4.44 -2.83
CA VAL A 150 12.32 -3.15 -2.14
C VAL A 150 13.13 -2.05 -2.82
N GLY A 151 12.82 -0.79 -2.51
CA GLY A 151 13.49 0.39 -3.05
C GLY A 151 12.71 1.07 -4.17
N LEU A 152 13.40 1.54 -5.20
CA LEU A 152 12.80 2.26 -6.33
C LEU A 152 12.21 1.27 -7.36
N VAL A 153 11.17 0.56 -6.97
CA VAL A 153 10.51 -0.49 -7.78
C VAL A 153 8.99 -0.30 -7.73
N GLY A 154 8.32 -0.68 -8.82
CA GLY A 154 6.86 -0.56 -8.92
C GLY A 154 6.36 0.84 -8.61
N ALA A 155 5.34 0.95 -7.80
CA ALA A 155 4.80 2.25 -7.34
C ALA A 155 5.82 3.11 -6.59
N GLY A 156 6.92 2.52 -6.08
CA GLY A 156 7.99 3.25 -5.40
C GLY A 156 9.04 3.88 -6.34
N THR A 157 8.95 3.67 -7.65
CA THR A 157 10.01 4.04 -8.61
C THR A 157 10.30 5.55 -8.62
N GLY A 158 9.28 6.40 -8.53
CA GLY A 158 9.43 7.87 -8.49
C GLY A 158 9.17 8.47 -7.11
N ALA A 159 9.02 7.65 -6.07
CA ALA A 159 8.68 8.16 -4.74
C ALA A 159 9.80 8.96 -4.09
N LEU A 160 9.44 10.06 -3.44
CA LEU A 160 10.33 10.90 -2.63
C LEU A 160 9.78 11.12 -1.23
N VAL A 161 10.68 11.32 -0.27
CA VAL A 161 10.34 11.70 1.12
C VAL A 161 11.08 12.97 1.54
N ALA A 162 10.74 13.51 2.70
CA ALA A 162 11.30 14.78 3.18
C ALA A 162 11.08 15.96 2.20
N ARG A 163 9.95 15.94 1.47
CA ARG A 163 9.63 16.95 0.44
C ARG A 163 9.44 18.37 0.99
N TRP A 164 9.24 18.51 2.28
CA TRP A 164 9.21 19.83 2.94
C TRP A 164 10.58 20.49 3.07
N ARG A 165 11.65 19.83 2.61
CA ARG A 165 13.02 20.30 2.59
C ARG A 165 13.41 20.72 1.17
N ASP A 166 14.43 21.59 1.06
CA ASP A 166 14.95 22.02 -0.23
C ASP A 166 15.57 20.85 -1.05
N GLU A 167 16.02 19.80 -0.36
CA GLU A 167 16.59 18.61 -0.98
C GLU A 167 15.82 17.35 -0.53
N PRO A 168 14.72 16.99 -1.23
CA PRO A 168 14.02 15.73 -1.00
C PRO A 168 14.95 14.51 -1.16
N GLN A 169 14.62 13.43 -0.46
CA GLN A 169 15.37 12.18 -0.51
C GLN A 169 14.58 11.10 -1.24
N PRO A 170 15.23 10.12 -1.88
CA PRO A 170 14.52 8.98 -2.43
C PRO A 170 13.65 8.29 -1.36
N GLY A 171 12.38 8.11 -1.69
CA GLY A 171 11.45 7.26 -0.96
C GLY A 171 11.53 5.83 -1.47
N GLY A 172 10.39 5.21 -1.76
CA GLY A 172 10.35 3.90 -2.39
C GLY A 172 9.37 2.94 -1.76
N LEU A 173 9.47 1.69 -2.18
CA LEU A 173 8.69 0.57 -1.69
C LEU A 173 9.48 -0.22 -0.65
N GLY A 174 8.85 -0.53 0.47
CA GLY A 174 9.38 -1.39 1.52
C GLY A 174 8.38 -2.48 1.90
N SER A 175 8.89 -3.59 2.43
CA SER A 175 8.04 -4.67 2.94
C SER A 175 8.67 -5.32 4.16
N ALA A 176 7.83 -5.78 5.10
CA ALA A 176 8.26 -6.47 6.31
C ALA A 176 7.15 -7.41 6.81
N ALA A 177 7.54 -8.43 7.57
CA ALA A 177 6.60 -9.37 8.19
C ALA A 177 7.01 -9.76 9.60
N VAL A 178 6.02 -10.05 10.43
CA VAL A 178 6.19 -10.59 11.77
C VAL A 178 5.23 -11.77 11.98
N GLU A 179 5.64 -12.68 12.84
CA GLU A 179 4.75 -13.72 13.36
C GLU A 179 4.31 -13.33 14.78
N VAL A 180 3.00 -13.35 15.03
CA VAL A 180 2.40 -13.04 16.33
C VAL A 180 1.40 -14.12 16.68
N HIS A 181 1.61 -14.86 17.76
CA HIS A 181 0.74 -15.98 18.19
C HIS A 181 0.48 -17.02 17.08
N GLY A 182 1.45 -17.26 16.21
CA GLY A 182 1.34 -18.22 15.11
C GLY A 182 0.65 -17.67 13.85
N ALA A 183 0.16 -16.42 13.87
CA ALA A 183 -0.33 -15.74 12.70
C ALA A 183 0.76 -14.85 12.09
N ILE A 184 0.81 -14.77 10.78
CA ILE A 184 1.66 -13.83 10.04
C ILE A 184 0.92 -12.50 9.90
N VAL A 185 1.61 -11.41 10.21
CA VAL A 185 1.19 -10.04 9.89
C VAL A 185 2.30 -9.41 9.06
N ALA A 186 1.98 -9.02 7.85
CA ALA A 186 2.94 -8.45 6.93
C ALA A 186 2.45 -7.13 6.33
N ALA A 187 3.38 -6.26 5.97
CA ALA A 187 3.07 -4.99 5.36
C ALA A 187 3.96 -4.72 4.16
N LEU A 188 3.39 -3.98 3.18
CA LEU A 188 4.07 -3.35 2.07
C LEU A 188 3.72 -1.88 2.12
N ALA A 189 4.72 -1.00 2.04
CA ALA A 189 4.51 0.44 2.07
C ALA A 189 5.21 1.12 0.89
N VAL A 190 4.56 2.13 0.31
CA VAL A 190 5.15 3.06 -0.66
C VAL A 190 5.25 4.42 0.00
N ALA A 191 6.46 4.85 0.31
CA ALA A 191 6.73 6.11 1.00
C ALA A 191 7.01 7.24 0.01
N ASN A 192 6.04 8.15 -0.15
CA ASN A 192 6.16 9.39 -0.94
C ASN A 192 5.66 10.57 -0.08
N ALA A 193 6.25 10.73 1.11
CA ALA A 193 5.76 11.60 2.17
C ALA A 193 6.30 13.03 2.10
N VAL A 194 5.51 14.00 2.56
CA VAL A 194 6.00 15.36 2.80
C VAL A 194 7.05 15.37 3.90
N GLY A 195 6.87 14.58 4.94
CA GLY A 195 7.69 14.52 6.14
C GLY A 195 8.99 13.75 6.01
N ASP A 196 9.84 13.90 7.03
CA ASP A 196 11.04 13.10 7.23
C ASP A 196 10.72 11.69 7.71
N VAL A 197 11.60 10.75 7.39
CA VAL A 197 11.52 9.36 7.83
C VAL A 197 12.36 9.13 9.08
N PHE A 198 11.81 8.39 10.04
CA PHE A 198 12.44 8.02 11.29
C PHE A 198 12.37 6.51 11.51
N ASP A 199 13.37 5.95 12.18
CA ASP A 199 13.29 4.58 12.68
C ASP A 199 12.41 4.49 13.95
N LEU A 200 12.15 3.26 14.41
CA LEU A 200 11.33 3.02 15.60
C LEU A 200 11.99 3.55 16.91
N ALA A 201 13.29 3.80 16.91
CA ALA A 201 14.00 4.45 18.02
C ALA A 201 13.90 5.98 17.95
N GLY A 202 13.24 6.53 16.93
CA GLY A 202 13.07 7.97 16.72
C GLY A 202 14.31 8.65 16.14
N ARG A 203 15.25 7.89 15.56
CA ARG A 203 16.42 8.45 14.87
C ARG A 203 16.02 8.81 13.44
N PRO A 204 16.35 10.02 12.96
CA PRO A 204 16.06 10.40 11.59
C PRO A 204 16.86 9.55 10.59
N LEU A 205 16.18 9.03 9.58
CA LEU A 205 16.77 8.38 8.41
C LEU A 205 16.94 9.40 7.28
N THR A 206 16.08 10.42 7.26
CA THR A 206 16.18 11.57 6.37
C THR A 206 16.04 12.85 7.20
N GLY A 207 16.69 13.94 6.78
CA GLY A 207 16.56 15.25 7.39
C GLY A 207 16.72 15.28 8.91
N GLY A 208 15.62 15.22 9.63
CA GLY A 208 15.56 15.35 11.08
C GLY A 208 15.63 16.79 11.60
N PRO A 209 15.72 17.01 12.93
CA PRO A 209 15.83 18.35 13.50
C PRO A 209 17.09 19.11 13.03
N PRO A 210 17.06 20.45 12.87
CA PRO A 210 15.87 21.29 13.11
C PRO A 210 14.84 21.17 11.99
N ILE A 211 13.55 21.40 12.36
CA ILE A 211 12.49 21.52 11.38
C ILE A 211 12.77 22.73 10.49
N PRO A 212 12.67 22.62 9.15
CA PRO A 212 12.87 23.74 8.25
C PRO A 212 11.90 24.89 8.58
N ALA A 213 12.43 26.10 8.55
CA ALA A 213 11.62 27.31 8.62
C ALA A 213 12.29 28.43 7.79
N PRO A 214 11.66 28.96 6.72
CA PRO A 214 10.32 28.55 6.25
C PRO A 214 10.33 27.13 5.67
N LEU A 215 9.15 26.48 5.62
CA LEU A 215 8.94 25.28 4.83
C LEU A 215 9.22 25.59 3.35
N ALA A 216 9.64 24.58 2.57
CA ALA A 216 9.81 24.73 1.13
C ALA A 216 8.55 25.40 0.53
N ALA A 217 8.75 26.43 -0.30
CA ALA A 217 7.69 27.36 -0.67
C ALA A 217 6.63 26.75 -1.62
N ASP A 218 6.93 25.62 -2.26
CA ASP A 218 6.15 25.08 -3.37
C ASP A 218 5.49 23.72 -3.03
N LEU A 219 5.04 23.56 -1.77
CA LEU A 219 4.28 22.37 -1.37
C LEU A 219 2.82 22.49 -1.82
N HIS A 220 2.35 21.55 -2.63
CA HIS A 220 0.98 21.51 -3.11
C HIS A 220 0.20 20.31 -2.55
N ALA A 221 -1.10 20.51 -2.31
CA ALA A 221 -1.99 19.44 -1.89
C ALA A 221 -2.11 18.35 -2.97
N GLY A 222 -2.07 17.07 -2.55
CA GLY A 222 -2.17 15.93 -3.47
C GLY A 222 -0.87 15.50 -4.13
N GLU A 223 0.27 16.08 -3.74
CA GLU A 223 1.60 15.69 -4.25
C GLU A 223 2.35 14.77 -3.29
N HIS A 224 1.76 14.45 -2.13
CA HIS A 224 2.40 13.67 -1.08
C HIS A 224 1.45 12.57 -0.63
N THR A 225 1.98 11.35 -0.45
CA THR A 225 1.13 10.20 -0.10
C THR A 225 1.98 9.05 0.36
N THR A 226 1.61 8.43 1.47
CA THR A 226 2.12 7.11 1.84
C THR A 226 1.01 6.09 1.70
N LEU A 227 1.25 5.05 0.90
CA LEU A 227 0.33 3.95 0.69
C LEU A 227 0.81 2.73 1.46
N VAL A 228 -0.11 2.04 2.13
CA VAL A 228 0.19 0.81 2.86
C VAL A 228 -0.79 -0.28 2.47
N VAL A 229 -0.30 -1.49 2.30
CA VAL A 229 -1.07 -2.73 2.37
C VAL A 229 -0.60 -3.48 3.60
N VAL A 230 -1.48 -3.76 4.55
CA VAL A 230 -1.22 -4.66 5.67
C VAL A 230 -2.08 -5.91 5.52
N ALA A 231 -1.48 -7.08 5.62
CA ALA A 231 -2.18 -8.35 5.43
C ALA A 231 -1.86 -9.32 6.57
N THR A 232 -2.80 -10.23 6.82
CA THR A 232 -2.63 -11.32 7.78
C THR A 232 -3.34 -12.59 7.31
N ASP A 233 -2.83 -13.73 7.73
CA ASP A 233 -3.49 -15.04 7.59
C ASP A 233 -4.47 -15.33 8.73
N ALA A 234 -4.54 -14.49 9.77
CA ALA A 234 -5.57 -14.57 10.79
C ALA A 234 -6.96 -14.28 10.21
N ALA A 235 -7.97 -15.03 10.64
CA ALA A 235 -9.36 -14.84 10.23
C ALA A 235 -9.96 -13.63 10.95
N LEU A 236 -9.93 -12.48 10.33
CA LEU A 236 -10.48 -11.21 10.82
C LEU A 236 -11.68 -10.78 9.97
N GLY A 237 -12.74 -10.33 10.64
CA GLY A 237 -13.86 -9.68 9.97
C GLY A 237 -13.55 -8.22 9.63
N ARG A 238 -14.42 -7.60 8.83
CA ARG A 238 -14.23 -6.22 8.36
C ARG A 238 -14.03 -5.19 9.49
N SER A 239 -14.75 -5.33 10.59
CA SER A 239 -14.61 -4.41 11.73
C SER A 239 -13.23 -4.50 12.39
N GLU A 240 -12.70 -5.71 12.53
CA GLU A 240 -11.37 -5.95 13.09
C GLU A 240 -10.27 -5.47 12.13
N LEU A 241 -10.45 -5.71 10.82
CA LEU A 241 -9.57 -5.17 9.78
C LEU A 241 -9.58 -3.64 9.74
N GLY A 242 -10.73 -3.00 9.92
CA GLY A 242 -10.80 -1.55 10.06
C GLY A 242 -9.94 -1.05 11.23
N ARG A 243 -9.94 -1.78 12.36
CA ARG A 243 -9.04 -1.48 13.49
C ARG A 243 -7.56 -1.65 13.11
N LEU A 244 -7.23 -2.71 12.35
CA LEU A 244 -5.87 -2.93 11.87
C LEU A 244 -5.42 -1.82 10.93
N ALA A 245 -6.28 -1.37 10.01
CA ALA A 245 -6.01 -0.25 9.11
C ALA A 245 -5.73 1.05 9.86
N VAL A 246 -6.52 1.37 10.89
CA VAL A 246 -6.29 2.53 11.78
C VAL A 246 -4.92 2.41 12.48
N ARG A 247 -4.58 1.24 13.04
CA ARG A 247 -3.28 1.03 13.70
C ARG A 247 -2.10 1.14 12.74
N SER A 248 -2.29 0.74 11.49
CA SER A 248 -1.29 0.94 10.43
C SER A 248 -1.03 2.43 10.17
N GLN A 249 -2.07 3.26 10.18
CA GLN A 249 -1.92 4.72 10.06
C GLN A 249 -1.22 5.34 11.26
N ASP A 250 -1.48 4.83 12.48
CA ASP A 250 -0.73 5.27 13.67
C ASP A 250 0.78 4.96 13.52
N ALA A 251 1.13 3.81 12.91
CA ALA A 251 2.52 3.45 12.66
C ALA A 251 3.19 4.43 11.68
N LEU A 252 2.47 4.92 10.66
CA LEU A 252 2.99 5.97 9.77
C LEU A 252 3.36 7.23 10.57
N SER A 253 2.52 7.65 11.53
CA SER A 253 2.81 8.83 12.36
C SER A 253 4.01 8.65 13.29
N VAL A 254 4.43 7.42 13.57
CA VAL A 254 5.68 7.13 14.29
C VAL A 254 6.89 7.29 13.38
N CYS A 255 6.79 6.82 12.14
CA CYS A 255 7.91 6.75 11.21
C CYS A 255 8.03 7.97 10.28
N LEU A 256 6.95 8.73 10.05
CA LEU A 256 6.90 9.91 9.17
C LEU A 256 6.50 11.14 9.97
N ARG A 257 7.28 12.22 9.88
CA ARG A 257 7.03 13.45 10.67
C ARG A 257 7.25 14.69 9.82
N PRO A 258 6.14 15.42 9.49
CA PRO A 258 4.75 15.07 9.75
C PRO A 258 4.22 13.97 8.85
N ALA A 259 3.07 13.35 9.24
CA ALA A 259 2.22 12.50 8.43
C ALA A 259 0.78 13.00 8.49
N HIS A 260 -0.08 12.55 7.57
CA HIS A 260 -1.51 12.87 7.54
C HIS A 260 -1.80 14.37 7.49
N THR A 261 -0.96 15.12 6.81
CA THR A 261 -1.16 16.57 6.66
C THR A 261 -2.28 16.87 5.66
N ALA A 262 -2.63 18.16 5.53
CA ALA A 262 -3.56 18.63 4.50
C ALA A 262 -3.01 18.44 3.06
N LEU A 263 -1.74 18.07 2.92
CA LEU A 263 -1.05 17.88 1.65
C LEU A 263 -0.97 16.40 1.26
N ASP A 264 -1.11 15.48 2.23
CA ASP A 264 -0.95 14.04 2.03
C ASP A 264 -2.25 13.36 1.56
N GLY A 265 -2.09 12.25 0.83
CA GLY A 265 -3.17 11.36 0.44
C GLY A 265 -3.10 9.97 1.12
N ASP A 266 -2.53 9.91 2.34
CA ASP A 266 -2.19 8.68 3.04
C ASP A 266 -3.38 7.71 3.18
N LEU A 267 -3.14 6.45 2.81
CA LEU A 267 -4.15 5.40 2.80
C LEU A 267 -3.54 4.05 3.20
N THR A 268 -4.32 3.26 3.94
CA THR A 268 -4.03 1.85 4.21
C THR A 268 -5.14 0.95 3.68
N PHE A 269 -4.75 -0.11 2.97
CA PHE A 269 -5.58 -1.30 2.74
C PHE A 269 -5.21 -2.36 3.77
N ALA A 270 -6.20 -2.96 4.43
CA ALA A 270 -6.01 -4.07 5.36
C ALA A 270 -6.70 -5.32 4.82
N VAL A 271 -6.00 -6.47 4.84
CA VAL A 271 -6.46 -7.72 4.23
C VAL A 271 -6.36 -8.86 5.23
N SER A 272 -7.42 -9.65 5.35
CA SER A 272 -7.40 -10.98 5.98
C SER A 272 -7.53 -12.05 4.90
N CYS A 273 -6.53 -12.91 4.79
CA CYS A 273 -6.50 -14.00 3.81
C CYS A 273 -7.21 -15.29 4.30
N LEU A 274 -7.85 -15.25 5.47
CA LEU A 274 -8.71 -16.30 6.05
C LEU A 274 -8.09 -17.70 6.04
N SER A 275 -6.77 -17.84 6.03
CA SER A 275 -6.09 -19.13 5.95
C SER A 275 -5.98 -19.86 7.30
N LEU A 276 -6.02 -19.10 8.41
CA LEU A 276 -6.08 -19.66 9.76
C LEU A 276 -7.50 -19.60 10.32
N ILE A 277 -8.06 -20.76 10.63
CA ILE A 277 -9.37 -20.87 11.26
C ILE A 277 -9.22 -20.52 12.75
N HIS A 278 -9.78 -19.39 13.14
CA HIS A 278 -9.96 -18.93 14.53
C HIS A 278 -8.75 -19.00 15.46
N ILE A 279 -8.14 -17.87 15.69
CA ILE A 279 -7.37 -17.67 16.92
C ILE A 279 -8.32 -17.24 18.04
#